data_6b2afc916092b0a9c034f7f1b13a0909
#
_entry.id   6b2afc916092b0a9c034f7f1b13a0909
#
_cell.length_a   1.000
_cell.length_b   1.000
_cell.length_c   1.000
_cell.angle_alpha   90.00
_cell.angle_beta   90.00
_cell.angle_gamma   90.00
#
_symmetry.space_group_name_H-M   'P 1'
#
loop_
_entity.id
_entity.type
_entity.pdbx_description
1 polymer ?
#
loop_
_entity_poly.entity_id
_entity_poly.type
_entity_poly.pdbx_seq_one_letter_code
_entity_poly.pdbx_strand_id
1 'polypeptide(L)'
;MNASSEDVKDMLVAVSALGLTFATNLFIGKEEKTPRNCVTIFDTAGYAPDLGLTNQGYERPSIQIRVRNTKYVTGWNLIESIKTSLHGRAQETWNDTLYTVIYCSSGPAHLDWDDNGNARFIINFNLQRRAA
;
A
#
# COMPACT_ATOMS: atom_id res chain seq x y z
N MET A 1 -14.40 -8.82 -5.28
CA MET A 1 -13.15 -8.51 -4.55
C MET A 1 -13.07 -7.02 -4.28
N ASN A 2 -12.55 -6.67 -3.13
CA ASN A 2 -12.29 -5.27 -2.79
C ASN A 2 -11.18 -4.70 -3.68
N ALA A 3 -11.08 -3.37 -3.72
CA ALA A 3 -9.88 -2.73 -4.23
C ALA A 3 -8.68 -3.20 -3.41
N SER A 4 -7.52 -3.37 -4.04
CA SER A 4 -6.32 -3.84 -3.34
C SER A 4 -5.92 -2.90 -2.21
N SER A 5 -6.15 -1.60 -2.39
CA SER A 5 -5.89 -0.59 -1.36
C SER A 5 -6.67 -0.84 -0.07
N GLU A 6 -7.90 -1.35 -0.16
CA GLU A 6 -8.70 -1.66 1.04
C GLU A 6 -8.10 -2.83 1.82
N ASP A 7 -7.67 -3.87 1.13
CA ASP A 7 -7.07 -5.03 1.79
C ASP A 7 -5.70 -4.68 2.37
N VAL A 8 -4.90 -3.92 1.64
CA VAL A 8 -3.59 -3.46 2.15
C VAL A 8 -3.76 -2.52 3.33
N LYS A 9 -4.79 -1.68 3.33
CA LYS A 9 -5.14 -0.87 4.51
C LYS A 9 -5.34 -1.75 5.74
N ASP A 10 -6.10 -2.82 5.60
CA ASP A 10 -6.33 -3.75 6.71
C ASP A 10 -5.03 -4.43 7.17
N MET A 11 -4.18 -4.80 6.23
CA MET A 11 -2.86 -5.37 6.55
C MET A 11 -2.01 -4.41 7.37
N LEU A 12 -1.97 -3.13 6.97
CA LEU A 12 -1.17 -2.11 7.66
C LEU A 12 -1.72 -1.78 9.04
N VAL A 13 -3.05 -1.70 9.18
CA VAL A 13 -3.68 -1.46 10.49
C VAL A 13 -3.39 -2.60 11.45
N ALA A 14 -3.31 -3.83 10.96
CA ALA A 14 -3.00 -5.00 11.78
C ALA A 14 -1.57 -4.99 12.33
N VAL A 15 -0.66 -4.22 11.74
CA VAL A 15 0.72 -4.07 12.23
C VAL A 15 0.75 -2.92 13.25
N SER A 16 0.56 -3.23 14.53
CA SER A 16 0.44 -2.21 15.58
C SER A 16 1.65 -1.28 15.69
N ALA A 17 2.84 -1.77 15.37
CA ALA A 17 4.07 -0.99 15.43
C ALA A 17 4.08 0.19 14.44
N LEU A 18 3.28 0.15 13.38
CA LEU A 18 3.18 1.26 12.42
C LEU A 18 2.37 2.43 12.97
N GLY A 19 1.48 2.18 13.93
CA GLY A 19 0.65 3.22 14.52
C GLY A 19 -0.36 3.84 13.56
N LEU A 20 -0.81 3.10 12.55
CA LEU A 20 -1.74 3.58 11.54
C LEU A 20 -3.18 3.25 11.89
N THR A 21 -4.05 4.26 11.79
CA THR A 21 -5.48 4.14 12.04
C THR A 21 -6.22 4.68 10.82
N PHE A 22 -7.13 3.88 10.26
CA PHE A 22 -7.88 4.29 9.08
C PHE A 22 -8.75 5.50 9.37
N ALA A 23 -8.77 6.44 8.42
CA ALA A 23 -9.47 7.72 8.47
C ALA A 23 -8.91 8.71 9.50
N THR A 24 -7.85 8.37 10.21
CA THR A 24 -7.14 9.26 11.13
C THR A 24 -5.80 9.70 10.52
N ASN A 25 -4.94 8.75 10.18
CA ASN A 25 -3.64 8.99 9.54
C ASN A 25 -3.33 8.02 8.40
N LEU A 26 -4.30 7.23 8.00
CA LEU A 26 -4.21 6.30 6.88
C LEU A 26 -5.45 6.48 6.00
N PHE A 27 -5.24 6.71 4.71
CA PHE A 27 -6.30 7.02 3.76
C PHE A 27 -6.15 6.19 2.48
N ILE A 28 -7.22 6.10 1.72
CA ILE A 28 -7.26 5.38 0.45
C ILE A 28 -7.69 6.33 -0.66
N GLY A 29 -6.94 6.34 -1.76
CA GLY A 29 -7.33 6.97 -3.01
C GLY A 29 -7.23 8.49 -3.06
N LYS A 30 -7.16 9.15 -1.93
CA LYS A 30 -7.05 10.60 -1.86
C LYS A 30 -6.16 10.99 -0.69
N GLU A 31 -5.12 11.78 -0.98
CA GLU A 31 -4.27 12.34 0.05
C GLU A 31 -4.98 13.52 0.71
N GLU A 32 -5.34 13.36 1.97
CA GLU A 32 -6.05 14.40 2.72
C GLU A 32 -5.08 15.52 3.15
N LYS A 33 -5.64 16.73 3.30
CA LYS A 33 -4.82 17.89 3.73
C LYS A 33 -4.37 17.77 5.18
N THR A 34 -5.18 17.17 6.02
CA THR A 34 -4.91 16.95 7.45
C THR A 34 -5.18 15.51 7.84
N PRO A 35 -4.39 14.94 8.75
CA PRO A 35 -3.20 15.51 9.39
C PRO A 35 -2.02 15.65 8.43
N ARG A 36 -1.04 16.47 8.77
CA ARG A 36 0.16 16.63 7.94
C ARG A 36 0.95 15.32 7.82
N ASN A 37 1.03 14.56 8.90
CA ASN A 37 1.68 13.26 8.91
C ASN A 37 0.63 12.18 8.61
N CYS A 38 0.69 11.62 7.41
CA CYS A 38 -0.28 10.62 7.00
C CYS A 38 0.30 9.66 5.94
N VAL A 39 -0.41 8.56 5.75
CA VAL A 39 -0.12 7.57 4.74
C VAL A 39 -1.35 7.42 3.84
N THR A 40 -1.15 7.35 2.54
CA THR A 40 -2.23 7.16 1.57
C THR A 40 -1.89 6.02 0.63
N ILE A 41 -2.86 5.16 0.37
CA ILE A 41 -2.72 4.01 -0.53
C ILE A 41 -3.53 4.28 -1.79
N PHE A 42 -2.89 4.18 -2.95
CA PHE A 42 -3.53 4.35 -4.25
C PHE A 42 -3.52 3.03 -5.02
N ASP A 43 -4.64 2.72 -5.66
CA ASP A 43 -4.68 1.63 -6.63
C ASP A 43 -4.08 2.13 -7.94
N THR A 44 -3.12 1.38 -8.47
CA THR A 44 -2.47 1.70 -9.74
C THR A 44 -2.68 0.57 -10.73
N ALA A 45 -2.44 0.87 -12.01
CA ALA A 45 -2.50 -0.16 -13.03
C ALA A 45 -1.39 -1.18 -12.78
N GLY A 46 -1.77 -2.43 -12.73
CA GLY A 46 -0.82 -3.54 -12.66
C GLY A 46 -0.66 -4.19 -14.01
N TYR A 47 -0.51 -5.49 -13.99
CA TYR A 47 -0.48 -6.29 -15.20
C TYR A 47 -1.88 -6.78 -15.54
N ALA A 48 -2.10 -7.21 -16.80
CA ALA A 48 -3.36 -7.78 -17.20
C ALA A 48 -3.68 -9.04 -16.36
N PRO A 49 -4.96 -9.25 -16.00
CA PRO A 49 -5.34 -10.49 -15.33
C PRO A 49 -5.17 -11.70 -16.25
N ASP A 50 -4.91 -12.85 -15.65
CA ASP A 50 -4.80 -14.08 -16.40
C ASP A 50 -6.18 -14.52 -16.92
N LEU A 51 -6.19 -15.05 -18.15
CA LEU A 51 -7.35 -15.74 -18.69
C LEU A 51 -7.35 -17.16 -18.14
N GLY A 52 -8.07 -17.36 -17.02
CA GLY A 52 -8.19 -18.69 -16.44
C GLY A 52 -9.15 -19.57 -17.24
N LEU A 53 -8.73 -20.76 -17.63
CA LEU A 53 -9.61 -21.74 -18.27
C LEU A 53 -10.63 -22.34 -17.29
N THR A 54 -10.43 -22.15 -16.00
CA THR A 54 -11.23 -22.75 -14.91
C THR A 54 -11.80 -21.72 -13.93
N ASN A 55 -11.92 -20.46 -14.31
CA ASN A 55 -12.37 -19.36 -13.46
C ASN A 55 -11.49 -19.10 -12.23
N GLN A 56 -10.26 -19.64 -12.21
CA GLN A 56 -9.30 -19.43 -11.14
C GLN A 56 -8.11 -18.59 -11.60
N GLY A 57 -8.37 -17.67 -12.54
CA GLY A 57 -7.34 -16.77 -13.03
C GLY A 57 -6.86 -15.81 -11.92
N TYR A 58 -5.56 -15.58 -11.92
CA TYR A 58 -4.95 -14.60 -11.01
C TYR A 58 -5.09 -13.19 -11.57
N GLU A 59 -5.29 -12.25 -10.68
CA GLU A 59 -5.14 -10.84 -10.98
C GLU A 59 -3.78 -10.36 -10.47
N ARG A 60 -3.20 -9.41 -11.19
CA ARG A 60 -1.90 -8.82 -10.84
C ARG A 60 -2.01 -7.31 -10.70
N PRO A 61 -2.76 -6.82 -9.70
CA PRO A 61 -2.87 -5.39 -9.45
C PRO A 61 -1.59 -4.83 -8.87
N SER A 62 -1.50 -3.51 -8.92
CA SER A 62 -0.42 -2.76 -8.25
C SER A 62 -1.02 -1.71 -7.34
N ILE A 63 -0.26 -1.32 -6.34
CA ILE A 63 -0.58 -0.19 -5.47
C ILE A 63 0.62 0.73 -5.34
N GLN A 64 0.34 1.98 -5.04
CA GLN A 64 1.34 2.95 -4.62
C GLN A 64 1.00 3.43 -3.22
N ILE A 65 1.97 3.45 -2.34
CA ILE A 65 1.81 4.01 -1.00
C ILE A 65 2.62 5.29 -0.92
N ARG A 66 1.98 6.36 -0.47
CA ARG A 66 2.62 7.65 -0.21
C ARG A 66 2.63 7.92 1.27
N VAL A 67 3.79 8.30 1.78
CA VAL A 67 3.96 8.77 3.15
C VAL A 67 4.27 10.26 3.09
N ARG A 68 3.48 11.06 3.79
CA ARG A 68 3.74 12.48 3.97
C ARG A 68 4.08 12.73 5.43
N ASN A 69 5.18 13.44 5.69
CA ASN A 69 5.61 13.74 7.05
C ASN A 69 6.29 15.10 7.10
N THR A 70 6.10 15.81 8.21
CA THR A 70 6.77 17.10 8.45
C THR A 70 8.28 16.92 8.58
N LYS A 71 8.74 15.75 9.01
CA LYS A 71 10.16 15.45 9.24
C LYS A 71 10.62 14.39 8.25
N TYR A 72 11.66 14.70 7.51
CA TYR A 72 12.19 13.82 6.46
C TYR A 72 12.57 12.43 6.99
N VAL A 73 13.38 12.38 8.04
CA VAL A 73 13.86 11.10 8.57
C VAL A 73 12.73 10.26 9.15
N THR A 74 11.78 10.88 9.83
CA THR A 74 10.62 10.17 10.37
C THR A 74 9.78 9.57 9.25
N GLY A 75 9.54 10.32 8.18
CA GLY A 75 8.81 9.83 7.00
C GLY A 75 9.55 8.69 6.31
N TRP A 76 10.86 8.81 6.16
CA TRP A 76 11.68 7.75 5.55
C TRP A 76 11.62 6.47 6.38
N ASN A 77 11.77 6.56 7.69
CA ASN A 77 11.70 5.39 8.56
C ASN A 77 10.33 4.72 8.50
N LEU A 78 9.27 5.50 8.41
CA LEU A 78 7.93 4.94 8.29
C LEU A 78 7.74 4.17 6.97
N ILE A 79 8.17 4.74 5.85
CA ILE A 79 8.01 4.03 4.57
C ILE A 79 8.89 2.79 4.48
N GLU A 80 10.07 2.80 5.12
CA GLU A 80 10.90 1.60 5.25
C GLU A 80 10.22 0.53 6.09
N SER A 81 9.54 0.92 7.17
CA SER A 81 8.78 -0.01 8.00
C SER A 81 7.59 -0.60 7.25
N ILE A 82 6.92 0.21 6.43
CA ILE A 82 5.83 -0.25 5.55
C ILE A 82 6.37 -1.27 4.54
N LYS A 83 7.51 -1.00 3.93
CA LYS A 83 8.17 -1.94 3.02
C LYS A 83 8.41 -3.28 3.71
N THR A 84 9.01 -3.25 4.88
CA THR A 84 9.30 -4.47 5.65
C THR A 84 8.03 -5.24 6.01
N SER A 85 6.94 -4.52 6.29
CA SER A 85 5.67 -5.13 6.68
C SER A 85 4.94 -5.80 5.52
N LEU A 86 5.10 -5.33 4.30
CA LEU A 86 4.35 -5.81 3.13
C LEU A 86 5.17 -6.69 2.19
N HIS A 87 6.44 -6.36 2.01
CA HIS A 87 7.28 -7.08 1.05
C HIS A 87 7.49 -8.53 1.49
N GLY A 88 7.15 -9.45 0.60
CA GLY A 88 7.33 -10.87 0.84
C GLY A 88 6.16 -11.57 1.51
N ARG A 89 5.05 -10.88 1.76
CA ARG A 89 3.83 -11.57 2.21
C ARG A 89 3.38 -12.55 1.15
N ALA A 90 2.95 -13.73 1.58
CA ALA A 90 2.54 -14.79 0.68
C ALA A 90 1.45 -15.64 1.31
N GLN A 91 0.52 -16.13 0.47
CA GLN A 91 -0.53 -17.07 0.87
C GLN A 91 -1.38 -16.56 2.04
N GLU A 92 -1.77 -15.31 2.00
CA GLU A 92 -2.63 -14.68 3.01
C GLU A 92 -4.00 -14.37 2.43
N THR A 93 -5.05 -14.66 3.19
CA THR A 93 -6.42 -14.35 2.81
C THR A 93 -6.89 -13.11 3.57
N TRP A 94 -7.37 -12.12 2.82
CA TRP A 94 -7.92 -10.88 3.36
C TRP A 94 -9.24 -10.58 2.65
N ASN A 95 -10.32 -10.43 3.41
CA ASN A 95 -11.65 -10.12 2.87
C ASN A 95 -12.05 -11.04 1.70
N ASP A 96 -11.92 -12.34 1.90
CA ASP A 96 -12.24 -13.39 0.91
C ASP A 96 -11.40 -13.33 -0.38
N THR A 97 -10.25 -12.70 -0.32
CA THR A 97 -9.28 -12.64 -1.40
C THR A 97 -7.96 -13.27 -0.94
N LEU A 98 -7.47 -14.23 -1.71
CA LEU A 98 -6.16 -14.84 -1.46
C LEU A 98 -5.07 -14.05 -2.17
N TYR A 99 -4.17 -13.50 -1.39
CA TYR A 99 -2.94 -12.87 -1.91
C TYR A 99 -1.84 -13.90 -1.90
N THR A 100 -1.44 -14.35 -3.07
CA THR A 100 -0.38 -15.35 -3.20
C THR A 100 0.99 -14.75 -2.97
N VAL A 101 1.18 -13.50 -3.37
CA VAL A 101 2.42 -12.77 -3.13
C VAL A 101 2.17 -11.27 -3.18
N ILE A 102 2.90 -10.53 -2.33
CA ILE A 102 3.01 -9.08 -2.35
C ILE A 102 4.49 -8.76 -2.34
N TYR A 103 4.96 -7.96 -3.30
CA TYR A 103 6.37 -7.59 -3.33
C TYR A 103 6.56 -6.16 -3.80
N CYS A 104 7.61 -5.53 -3.29
CA CYS A 104 8.01 -4.19 -3.67
C CYS A 104 8.54 -4.21 -5.11
N SER A 105 7.93 -3.42 -5.98
CA SER A 105 8.36 -3.31 -7.38
C SER A 105 9.32 -2.15 -7.59
N SER A 106 9.19 -1.08 -6.81
CA SER A 106 10.10 0.07 -6.85
C SER A 106 9.99 0.90 -5.59
N GLY A 107 11.08 1.56 -5.24
CA GLY A 107 11.19 2.39 -4.05
C GLY A 107 11.65 1.62 -2.82
N PRO A 108 11.58 2.24 -1.64
CA PRO A 108 11.05 3.57 -1.39
C PRO A 108 11.95 4.69 -1.93
N ALA A 109 11.35 5.84 -2.22
CA ALA A 109 12.08 7.01 -2.70
C ALA A 109 11.40 8.29 -2.20
N HIS A 110 12.17 9.36 -2.10
CA HIS A 110 11.61 10.69 -1.88
C HIS A 110 10.95 11.18 -3.16
N LEU A 111 9.68 11.57 -3.06
CA LEU A 111 8.92 12.06 -4.21
C LEU A 111 9.14 13.56 -4.40
N ASP A 112 8.80 14.35 -3.40
CA ASP A 112 8.90 15.81 -3.45
C ASP A 112 8.71 16.43 -2.06
N TRP A 113 8.72 17.76 -2.02
CA TRP A 113 8.24 18.56 -0.91
C TRP A 113 6.93 19.21 -1.36
N ASP A 114 5.88 19.06 -0.57
CA ASP A 114 4.60 19.69 -0.92
C ASP A 114 4.62 21.20 -0.65
N ASP A 115 3.54 21.89 -1.02
CA ASP A 115 3.45 23.36 -0.86
C ASP A 115 3.50 23.82 0.60
N ASN A 116 3.25 22.92 1.53
CA ASN A 116 3.26 23.21 2.96
C ASN A 116 4.56 22.78 3.65
N GLY A 117 5.57 22.40 2.88
CA GLY A 117 6.88 22.03 3.40
C GLY A 117 6.95 20.62 3.97
N ASN A 118 6.02 19.75 3.65
CA ASN A 118 6.07 18.36 4.07
C ASN A 118 6.84 17.50 3.07
N ALA A 119 7.67 16.59 3.57
CA ALA A 119 8.32 15.59 2.73
C ALA A 119 7.33 14.50 2.34
N ARG A 120 7.31 14.12 1.07
CA ARG A 120 6.52 13.01 0.58
C ARG A 120 7.41 11.93 0.01
N PHE A 121 7.07 10.68 0.34
CA PHE A 121 7.80 9.50 -0.10
C PHE A 121 6.85 8.55 -0.80
N ILE A 122 7.35 7.76 -1.73
CA ILE A 122 6.57 6.77 -2.47
C ILE A 122 7.23 5.40 -2.42
N ILE A 123 6.40 4.38 -2.49
CA ILE A 123 6.80 3.00 -2.71
C ILE A 123 5.71 2.31 -3.52
N ASN A 124 6.10 1.44 -4.43
CA ASN A 124 5.17 0.70 -5.27
C ASN A 124 5.27 -0.79 -5.00
N PHE A 125 4.13 -1.46 -4.99
CA PHE A 125 4.03 -2.90 -4.81
C PHE A 125 3.25 -3.52 -5.95
N ASN A 126 3.66 -4.71 -6.35
CA ASN A 126 2.89 -5.60 -7.18
C ASN A 126 2.30 -6.71 -6.32
N LEU A 127 1.06 -7.08 -6.62
CA LEU A 127 0.35 -8.12 -5.91
C LEU A 127 -0.12 -9.16 -6.90
N GLN A 128 -0.26 -10.40 -6.42
CA GLN A 128 -0.94 -11.46 -7.17
C GLN A 128 -2.02 -12.01 -6.27
N ARG A 129 -3.25 -12.04 -6.78
CA ARG A 129 -4.41 -12.44 -5.99
C ARG A 129 -5.44 -13.17 -6.80
N ARG A 130 -6.31 -13.90 -6.09
CA ARG A 130 -7.53 -14.52 -6.64
C ARG A 130 -8.59 -14.58 -5.57
N ALA A 131 -9.82 -14.84 -5.96
CA ALA A 131 -10.86 -15.14 -4.98
C ALA A 131 -10.47 -16.37 -4.15
N ALA A 132 -10.68 -16.27 -2.86
CA ALA A 132 -10.35 -17.36 -1.95
C ALA A 132 -11.34 -18.52 -2.06
#